data_f5d8bcf75d6c5571679db2d33172d2d3
#
_entry.id   f5d8bcf75d6c5571679db2d33172d2d3
#
_cell.length_a   1.000
_cell.length_b   1.000
_cell.length_c   1.000
_cell.angle_alpha   90.00
_cell.angle_beta   90.00
_cell.angle_gamma   90.00
#
_symmetry.space_group_name_H-M   'P 1'
#
loop_
_entity.id
_entity.type
_entity.pdbx_description
1 polymer ?
#
loop_
_entity_poly.entity_id
_entity_poly.type
_entity_poly.pdbx_seq_one_letter_code
_entity_poly.pdbx_strand_id
1 'polypeptide(L)'
;MHKIYIFISYFLIPFIYLNTFIRLIKKKEDSNRYKERFGFTNLKKNVQKEVVWIHASSVGEFKSCDLLINHFYKTYNLLITTTTKTAADYALENYGEKIIHQYAPYDVVPWIDKFLDIWKPKLAIWIE
;
A
#
# COMPACT_ATOMS: atom_id res chain seq x y z
N MET A 1 10.29 -8.18 -22.94
CA MET A 1 9.50 -8.53 -21.74
C MET A 1 8.82 -7.32 -21.12
N HIS A 2 9.53 -6.22 -20.90
CA HIS A 2 8.94 -5.01 -20.29
C HIS A 2 7.73 -4.44 -21.06
N LYS A 3 7.81 -4.36 -22.39
CA LYS A 3 6.68 -3.87 -23.22
C LYS A 3 5.44 -4.77 -23.16
N ILE A 4 5.63 -6.08 -23.05
CA ILE A 4 4.54 -7.06 -22.93
C ILE A 4 3.84 -6.89 -21.59
N TYR A 5 4.61 -6.71 -20.52
CA TYR A 5 4.07 -6.43 -19.18
C TYR A 5 3.21 -5.15 -19.17
N ILE A 6 3.71 -4.07 -19.77
CA ILE A 6 2.95 -2.82 -19.90
C ILE A 6 1.63 -3.05 -20.63
N PHE A 7 1.66 -3.73 -21.77
CA PHE A 7 0.46 -4.02 -22.57
C PHE A 7 -0.56 -4.85 -21.77
N ILE A 8 -0.12 -5.90 -21.10
CA ILE A 8 -0.97 -6.75 -20.26
C ILE A 8 -1.56 -5.93 -19.11
N SER A 9 -0.76 -5.07 -18.46
CA SER A 9 -1.22 -4.20 -17.39
C SER A 9 -2.40 -3.33 -17.83
N TYR A 10 -2.28 -2.66 -18.98
CA TYR A 10 -3.36 -1.82 -19.50
C TYR A 10 -4.58 -2.63 -19.92
N PHE A 11 -4.38 -3.81 -20.49
CA PHE A 11 -5.49 -4.71 -20.89
C PHE A 11 -6.30 -5.18 -19.68
N LEU A 12 -5.65 -5.38 -18.53
CA LEU A 12 -6.30 -5.85 -17.30
C LEU A 12 -7.08 -4.75 -16.55
N ILE A 13 -6.85 -3.48 -16.83
CA ILE A 13 -7.49 -2.36 -16.12
C ILE A 13 -9.02 -2.49 -16.03
N PRO A 14 -9.78 -2.73 -17.11
CA PRO A 14 -11.24 -2.86 -17.02
C PRO A 14 -11.67 -4.00 -16.10
N PHE A 15 -10.97 -5.12 -16.12
CA PHE A 15 -11.26 -6.28 -15.28
C PHE A 15 -10.98 -6.00 -13.80
N ILE A 16 -9.94 -5.24 -13.50
CA ILE A 16 -9.61 -4.83 -12.14
C ILE A 16 -10.68 -3.89 -11.59
N TYR A 17 -11.14 -2.92 -12.37
CA TYR A 17 -12.24 -2.03 -11.96
C TYR A 17 -13.51 -2.82 -11.67
N LEU A 18 -13.87 -3.76 -12.56
CA LEU A 18 -15.04 -4.61 -12.37
C LEU A 18 -14.92 -5.46 -11.10
N ASN A 19 -13.76 -6.08 -10.87
CA ASN A 19 -13.51 -6.87 -9.66
C ASN A 19 -13.61 -6.03 -8.40
N THR A 20 -13.02 -4.83 -8.39
CA THR A 20 -13.09 -3.91 -7.26
C THR A 20 -14.53 -3.50 -6.96
N PHE A 21 -15.32 -3.21 -7.99
CA PHE A 21 -16.73 -2.87 -7.85
C PHE A 21 -17.54 -4.03 -7.23
N ILE A 22 -17.31 -5.26 -7.70
CA ILE A 22 -17.94 -6.45 -7.12
C ILE A 22 -17.55 -6.63 -5.65
N ARG A 23 -16.29 -6.43 -5.30
CA ARG A 23 -15.80 -6.51 -3.92
C ARG A 23 -16.41 -5.45 -3.02
N LEU A 24 -16.62 -4.24 -3.53
CA LEU A 24 -17.30 -3.16 -2.80
C LEU A 24 -18.76 -3.52 -2.49
N ILE A 25 -19.49 -4.04 -3.47
CA ILE A 25 -20.88 -4.51 -3.29
C ILE A 25 -20.94 -5.63 -2.25
N LYS A 26 -20.00 -6.58 -2.32
CA LYS A 26 -19.90 -7.69 -1.36
C LYS A 26 -19.33 -7.29 0.02
N LYS A 27 -19.04 -6.02 0.24
CA LYS A 27 -18.42 -5.49 1.47
C LYS A 27 -17.09 -6.16 1.84
N LYS A 28 -16.37 -6.67 0.85
CA LYS A 28 -15.03 -7.26 1.00
C LYS A 28 -13.90 -6.24 0.82
N GLU A 29 -14.26 -5.01 0.45
CA GLU A 29 -13.32 -3.91 0.25
C GLU A 29 -13.71 -2.73 1.14
N ASP A 30 -12.72 -1.93 1.52
CA ASP A 30 -12.93 -0.70 2.29
C ASP A 30 -13.54 0.37 1.39
N SER A 31 -14.81 0.70 1.60
CA SER A 31 -15.54 1.68 0.80
C SER A 31 -14.99 3.09 0.88
N ASN A 32 -14.28 3.42 1.95
CA ASN A 32 -13.69 4.75 2.15
C ASN A 32 -12.27 4.86 1.57
N ARG A 33 -11.57 3.74 1.47
CA ARG A 33 -10.14 3.72 1.15
C ARG A 33 -9.78 2.92 -0.12
N TYR A 34 -10.75 2.38 -0.84
CA TYR A 34 -10.47 1.55 -2.04
C TYR A 34 -9.68 2.27 -3.13
N LYS A 35 -9.77 3.61 -3.18
CA LYS A 35 -9.02 4.43 -4.15
C LYS A 35 -7.50 4.34 -3.97
N GLU A 36 -7.04 4.00 -2.78
CA GLU A 36 -5.61 3.80 -2.51
C GLU A 36 -5.02 2.69 -3.38
N ARG A 37 -5.82 1.67 -3.73
CA ARG A 37 -5.40 0.59 -4.62
C ARG A 37 -5.14 1.05 -6.06
N PHE A 38 -5.64 2.23 -6.42
CA PHE A 38 -5.39 2.87 -7.71
C PHE A 38 -4.31 3.98 -7.61
N GLY A 39 -3.51 3.95 -6.56
CA GLY A 39 -2.42 4.90 -6.34
C GLY A 39 -2.85 6.27 -5.78
N PHE A 40 -4.13 6.49 -5.51
CA PHE A 40 -4.61 7.74 -4.90
C PHE A 40 -4.45 7.69 -3.38
N THR A 41 -4.06 8.81 -2.78
CA THR A 41 -4.03 8.93 -1.32
C THR A 41 -4.30 10.37 -0.87
N ASN A 42 -4.94 10.49 0.29
CA ASN A 42 -5.07 11.73 1.04
C ASN A 42 -4.12 11.78 2.25
N LEU A 43 -3.30 10.76 2.43
CA LEU A 43 -2.36 10.66 3.53
C LEU A 43 -1.24 11.67 3.37
N LYS A 44 -0.78 12.18 4.50
CA LYS A 44 0.30 13.16 4.55
C LYS A 44 1.55 12.56 5.19
N LYS A 45 2.69 13.02 4.73
CA LYS A 45 3.99 12.68 5.30
C LYS A 45 4.67 13.93 5.84
N ASN A 46 5.58 13.74 6.80
CA ASN A 46 6.47 14.81 7.23
C ASN A 46 7.49 15.10 6.12
N VAL A 47 7.43 16.30 5.53
CA VAL A 47 8.30 16.69 4.41
C VAL A 47 9.78 16.74 4.75
N GLN A 48 10.12 16.80 6.05
CA GLN A 48 11.50 16.84 6.53
C GLN A 48 12.11 15.44 6.71
N LYS A 49 11.30 14.39 6.60
CA LYS A 49 11.74 13.00 6.75
C LYS A 49 11.61 12.25 5.44
N GLU A 50 12.59 11.40 5.17
CA GLU A 50 12.53 10.47 4.04
C GLU A 50 11.54 9.34 4.32
N VAL A 51 11.09 8.68 3.26
CA VAL A 51 10.13 7.57 3.34
C VAL A 51 10.84 6.23 3.28
N VAL A 52 10.57 5.37 4.24
CA VAL A 52 10.88 3.93 4.20
C VAL A 52 9.57 3.20 3.98
N TRP A 53 9.50 2.40 2.94
CA TRP A 53 8.31 1.64 2.57
C TRP A 53 8.48 0.17 2.94
N ILE A 54 7.54 -0.37 3.71
CA ILE A 54 7.45 -1.79 4.04
C ILE A 54 6.14 -2.34 3.49
N HIS A 55 6.21 -3.40 2.73
CA HIS A 55 5.03 -4.14 2.27
C HIS A 55 4.87 -5.44 3.05
N ALA A 56 3.69 -5.61 3.65
CA ALA A 56 3.28 -6.83 4.35
C ALA A 56 1.82 -7.13 3.96
N SER A 57 1.60 -8.15 3.14
CA SER A 57 0.27 -8.42 2.56
C SER A 57 -0.78 -8.78 3.59
N SER A 58 -0.42 -9.56 4.60
CA SER A 58 -1.33 -10.15 5.59
C SER A 58 -0.96 -9.79 7.02
N VAL A 59 -1.87 -10.09 7.95
CA VAL A 59 -1.62 -9.91 9.40
C VAL A 59 -0.41 -10.70 9.87
N GLY A 60 -0.26 -11.94 9.39
CA GLY A 60 0.88 -12.80 9.77
C GLY A 60 2.22 -12.20 9.38
N GLU A 61 2.33 -11.72 8.15
CA GLU A 61 3.53 -11.02 7.66
C GLU A 61 3.75 -9.71 8.42
N PHE A 62 2.68 -8.96 8.66
CA PHE A 62 2.75 -7.69 9.38
C PHE A 62 3.31 -7.85 10.80
N LYS A 63 2.93 -8.90 11.51
CA LYS A 63 3.44 -9.17 12.86
C LYS A 63 4.96 -9.33 12.92
N SER A 64 5.59 -9.76 11.85
CA SER A 64 7.05 -9.86 11.78
C SER A 64 7.76 -8.52 11.55
N CYS A 65 7.00 -7.45 11.26
CA CYS A 65 7.55 -6.10 11.05
C CYS A 65 7.87 -5.34 12.33
N ASP A 66 7.53 -5.83 13.51
CA ASP A 66 7.62 -5.06 14.76
C ASP A 66 9.00 -4.47 15.02
N LEU A 67 10.04 -5.25 14.84
CA LEU A 67 11.43 -4.77 15.01
C LEU A 67 11.79 -3.68 14.00
N LEU A 68 11.36 -3.83 12.75
CA LEU A 68 11.60 -2.83 11.70
C LEU A 68 10.84 -1.53 11.99
N ILE A 69 9.60 -1.62 12.42
CA ILE A 69 8.79 -0.47 12.79
C ILE A 69 9.46 0.29 13.92
N ASN A 70 9.83 -0.40 14.99
CA ASN A 70 10.47 0.21 16.14
C ASN A 70 11.84 0.82 15.81
N HIS A 71 12.54 0.28 14.82
CA HIS A 71 13.82 0.82 14.37
C HIS A 71 13.67 2.12 13.56
N PHE A 72 12.68 2.18 12.66
CA PHE A 72 12.58 3.26 11.66
C PHE A 72 11.62 4.40 12.01
N TYR A 73 10.59 4.17 12.82
CA TYR A 73 9.45 5.10 12.93
C TYR A 73 9.82 6.51 13.44
N LYS A 74 10.85 6.63 14.23
CA LYS A 74 11.30 7.93 14.77
C LYS A 74 12.05 8.77 13.74
N THR A 75 12.82 8.12 12.88
CA THR A 75 13.76 8.77 11.95
C THR A 75 13.13 9.01 10.58
N TYR A 76 12.24 8.12 10.15
CA TYR A 76 11.65 8.14 8.80
C TYR A 76 10.13 8.26 8.86
N ASN A 77 9.55 8.72 7.75
CA ASN A 77 8.15 8.42 7.45
C ASN A 77 8.06 6.93 7.14
N LEU A 78 7.46 6.17 8.01
CA LEU A 78 7.34 4.73 7.82
C LEU A 78 6.01 4.42 7.14
N LEU A 79 6.09 4.20 5.83
CA LEU A 79 4.94 3.81 5.00
C LEU A 79 4.80 2.30 5.00
N ILE A 80 3.66 1.82 5.47
CA ILE A 80 3.34 0.39 5.43
C ILE A 80 2.14 0.18 4.51
N THR A 81 2.31 -0.71 3.55
CA THR A 81 1.23 -1.14 2.68
C THR A 81 0.81 -2.56 3.00
N THR A 82 -0.50 -2.78 3.02
CA THR A 82 -1.09 -4.11 3.18
C THR A 82 -2.08 -4.39 2.05
N THR A 83 -2.42 -5.64 1.87
CA THR A 83 -3.38 -6.06 0.83
C THR A 83 -4.77 -6.28 1.39
N THR A 84 -4.89 -6.77 2.62
CA THR A 84 -6.18 -7.13 3.22
C THR A 84 -6.69 -6.05 4.18
N LYS A 85 -8.01 -5.97 4.30
CA LYS A 85 -8.66 -5.08 5.28
C LYS A 85 -8.27 -5.46 6.71
N THR A 86 -8.19 -6.76 7.00
CA THR A 86 -7.79 -7.25 8.33
C THR A 86 -6.39 -6.79 8.71
N ALA A 87 -5.45 -6.83 7.76
CA ALA A 87 -4.09 -6.35 7.99
C ALA A 87 -4.05 -4.83 8.18
N ALA A 88 -4.88 -4.07 7.45
CA ALA A 88 -5.03 -2.63 7.63
C ALA A 88 -5.53 -2.28 9.03
N ASP A 89 -6.57 -2.95 9.48
CA ASP A 89 -7.15 -2.75 10.82
C ASP A 89 -6.12 -3.08 11.90
N TYR A 90 -5.41 -4.19 11.76
CA TYR A 90 -4.32 -4.57 12.67
C TYR A 90 -3.22 -3.52 12.75
N ALA A 91 -2.81 -2.98 11.60
CA ALA A 91 -1.78 -1.94 11.51
C ALA A 91 -2.17 -0.69 12.29
N LEU A 92 -3.39 -0.20 12.06
CA LEU A 92 -3.89 1.01 12.69
C LEU A 92 -4.13 0.84 14.19
N GLU A 93 -4.65 -0.30 14.61
CA GLU A 93 -4.91 -0.59 16.04
C GLU A 93 -3.62 -0.73 16.86
N ASN A 94 -2.58 -1.31 16.30
CA ASN A 94 -1.35 -1.62 17.03
C ASN A 94 -0.25 -0.56 16.90
N TYR A 95 -0.20 0.17 15.78
CA TYR A 95 0.91 1.09 15.51
C TYR A 95 0.45 2.54 15.25
N GLY A 96 -0.82 2.77 14.95
CA GLY A 96 -1.45 4.08 14.85
C GLY A 96 -0.55 5.19 14.31
N GLU A 97 -0.09 6.06 15.22
CA GLU A 97 0.70 7.24 14.89
C GLU A 97 2.16 6.96 14.51
N LYS A 98 2.66 5.75 14.75
CA LYS A 98 4.05 5.38 14.40
C LYS A 98 4.24 5.15 12.90
N ILE A 99 3.17 4.87 12.18
CA ILE A 99 3.19 4.48 10.78
C ILE A 99 2.22 5.31 9.94
N ILE A 100 2.49 5.34 8.65
CA ILE A 100 1.51 5.75 7.65
C ILE A 100 1.06 4.47 6.94
N HIS A 101 -0.21 4.14 7.04
CA HIS A 101 -0.75 2.96 6.38
C HIS A 101 -1.49 3.34 5.11
N GLN A 102 -1.20 2.64 4.01
CA GLN A 102 -1.93 2.69 2.76
C GLN A 102 -2.17 1.27 2.24
N TYR A 103 -3.32 1.04 1.61
CA TYR A 103 -3.50 -0.18 0.83
C TYR A 103 -2.51 -0.21 -0.33
N ALA A 104 -1.90 -1.38 -0.55
CA ALA A 104 -0.99 -1.56 -1.67
C ALA A 104 -1.70 -1.26 -2.99
N PRO A 105 -1.09 -0.47 -3.89
CA PRO A 105 -1.64 -0.27 -5.22
C PRO A 105 -1.64 -1.59 -5.99
N TYR A 106 -2.61 -1.76 -6.88
CA TYR A 106 -2.57 -2.87 -7.82
C TYR A 106 -1.32 -2.78 -8.70
N ASP A 107 -0.75 -3.94 -9.04
CA ASP A 107 0.46 -4.04 -9.85
C ASP A 107 0.17 -3.74 -11.33
N VAL A 108 -0.19 -2.48 -11.57
CA VAL A 108 -0.44 -1.92 -12.89
C VAL A 108 0.35 -0.63 -13.03
N VAL A 109 1.11 -0.51 -14.11
CA VAL A 109 2.12 0.55 -14.31
C VAL A 109 1.63 1.95 -13.92
N PRO A 110 0.52 2.50 -14.43
CA PRO A 110 0.12 3.88 -14.10
C PRO A 110 -0.19 4.09 -12.62
N TRP A 111 -0.65 3.06 -11.90
CA TRP A 111 -0.98 3.18 -10.48
C TRP A 111 0.27 3.04 -9.60
N ILE A 112 1.18 2.17 -9.98
CA ILE A 112 2.49 2.04 -9.32
C ILE A 112 3.29 3.33 -9.51
N ASP A 113 3.34 3.88 -10.71
CA ASP A 113 4.05 5.13 -10.98
C ASP A 113 3.49 6.28 -10.14
N LYS A 114 2.17 6.41 -10.07
CA LYS A 114 1.52 7.42 -9.22
C LYS A 114 1.88 7.23 -7.74
N PHE A 115 1.85 6.01 -7.23
CA PHE A 115 2.24 5.70 -5.87
C PHE A 115 3.69 6.09 -5.59
N LEU A 116 4.60 5.71 -6.46
CA LEU A 116 6.02 6.04 -6.32
C LEU A 116 6.30 7.53 -6.44
N ASP A 117 5.58 8.25 -7.30
CA ASP A 117 5.71 9.71 -7.45
C ASP A 117 5.26 10.46 -6.18
N ILE A 118 4.23 9.97 -5.51
CA ILE A 118 3.72 10.56 -4.27
C ILE A 118 4.69 10.29 -3.11
N TRP A 119 5.09 9.04 -2.93
CA TRP A 119 5.84 8.63 -1.75
C TRP A 119 7.35 8.78 -1.89
N LYS A 120 7.90 8.55 -3.06
CA LYS A 120 9.36 8.61 -3.34
C LYS A 120 10.18 7.88 -2.28
N PRO A 121 9.93 6.58 -2.04
CA PRO A 121 10.59 5.86 -0.96
C PRO A 121 12.09 5.75 -1.21
N LYS A 122 12.87 6.00 -0.16
CA LYS A 122 14.32 5.80 -0.16
C LYS A 122 14.69 4.32 -0.13
N LEU A 123 13.90 3.54 0.59
CA LEU A 123 14.07 2.11 0.78
C LEU A 123 12.72 1.43 0.73
N ALA A 124 12.66 0.28 0.10
CA ALA A 124 11.47 -0.58 0.05
C ALA A 124 11.82 -2.00 0.53
N ILE A 125 11.05 -2.51 1.47
CA ILE A 125 11.24 -3.82 2.10
C ILE A 125 9.97 -4.64 1.91
N TRP A 126 10.08 -5.84 1.35
CA TRP A 126 9.01 -6.83 1.24
C TRP A 126 9.16 -7.89 2.31
N ILE A 127 8.07 -8.13 3.02
CA ILE A 127 7.98 -9.21 4.01
C ILE A 127 7.11 -10.32 3.44
N GLU A 128 7.67 -11.53 3.34
CA GLU A 128 7.01 -12.74 2.86
C GLU A 128 7.14 -13.87 3.89
#